data_4897d0bfaf0d04c7e473f151818c65f6
#
_entry.id   4897d0bfaf0d04c7e473f151818c65f6
#
_cell.length_a   1.000
_cell.length_b   1.000
_cell.length_c   1.000
_cell.angle_alpha   90.00
_cell.angle_beta   90.00
_cell.angle_gamma   90.00
#
_symmetry.space_group_name_H-M   'P 1'
#
loop_
_entity.id
_entity.type
_entity.pdbx_description
1 polymer ?
#
loop_
_entity_poly.entity_id
_entity_poly.type
_entity_poly.pdbx_seq_one_letter_code
_entity_poly.pdbx_strand_id
1 'polypeptide(L)'
;MELGRFCLQVLVIGLLCVSAASAKDSALTTSGLPVPRYVSLKSDHVNVRAGPTKDNDVAWVYTRSGLPVEITAEFENWRRVRDSEGAEGWVYHSLLSGRRTAVITMKNKDDLASLYERADTSSAVTARLQAGVVAQVKRCASGWCRVTGDGFDGWIEQQRLWGVYADEKVD
;
A
#
# COMPACT_ATOMS: atom_id res chain seq x y z
N MET A 1 -32.77 -46.36 -56.76
CA MET A 1 -32.61 -44.89 -56.55
C MET A 1 -32.60 -44.66 -55.04
N GLU A 2 -31.41 -44.62 -54.46
CA GLU A 2 -31.26 -44.43 -53.01
C GLU A 2 -30.60 -43.05 -52.77
N LEU A 3 -31.29 -42.17 -52.00
CA LEU A 3 -30.81 -40.92 -51.61
C LEU A 3 -29.97 -41.09 -50.32
N GLY A 4 -28.66 -40.84 -50.42
CA GLY A 4 -27.75 -40.82 -49.26
C GLY A 4 -27.96 -39.64 -48.39
N ARG A 5 -28.20 -39.88 -47.08
CA ARG A 5 -28.27 -38.88 -46.02
C ARG A 5 -26.85 -38.58 -45.55
N PHE A 6 -26.31 -37.40 -45.93
CA PHE A 6 -25.09 -36.85 -45.36
C PHE A 6 -25.37 -36.26 -43.96
N CYS A 7 -24.80 -36.88 -42.95
CA CYS A 7 -24.84 -36.39 -41.56
C CYS A 7 -23.67 -35.41 -41.39
N LEU A 8 -23.98 -34.10 -41.28
CA LEU A 8 -23.00 -33.07 -41.06
C LEU A 8 -22.72 -32.98 -39.55
N GLN A 9 -21.59 -33.52 -39.12
CA GLN A 9 -21.11 -33.35 -37.73
C GLN A 9 -20.48 -31.94 -37.57
N VAL A 10 -21.14 -31.08 -36.81
CA VAL A 10 -20.59 -29.76 -36.39
C VAL A 10 -19.70 -29.99 -35.18
N LEU A 11 -18.41 -29.87 -35.39
CA LEU A 11 -17.40 -29.91 -34.33
C LEU A 11 -17.35 -28.53 -33.61
N VAL A 12 -17.94 -28.46 -32.44
CA VAL A 12 -17.84 -27.24 -31.58
C VAL A 12 -16.52 -27.30 -30.84
N ILE A 13 -15.53 -26.52 -31.31
CA ILE A 13 -14.26 -26.31 -30.62
C ILE A 13 -14.51 -25.25 -29.53
N GLY A 14 -14.66 -25.71 -28.30
CA GLY A 14 -14.72 -24.85 -27.13
C GLY A 14 -13.36 -24.18 -26.85
N LEU A 15 -13.25 -22.88 -27.10
CA LEU A 15 -12.08 -22.08 -26.78
C LEU A 15 -12.05 -21.82 -25.26
N LEU A 16 -11.27 -22.62 -24.52
CA LEU A 16 -10.96 -22.36 -23.10
C LEU A 16 -10.07 -21.15 -22.97
N CYS A 17 -10.65 -19.99 -22.63
CA CYS A 17 -9.88 -18.84 -22.20
C CYS A 17 -9.27 -19.12 -20.82
N VAL A 18 -8.01 -19.53 -20.79
CA VAL A 18 -7.21 -19.58 -19.57
C VAL A 18 -6.81 -18.17 -19.21
N SER A 19 -7.52 -17.58 -18.24
CA SER A 19 -7.10 -16.30 -17.65
C SER A 19 -5.82 -16.53 -16.84
N ALA A 20 -4.67 -16.13 -17.40
CA ALA A 20 -3.41 -16.10 -16.68
C ALA A 20 -3.50 -15.00 -15.62
N ALA A 21 -3.69 -15.40 -14.37
CA ALA A 21 -3.48 -14.52 -13.23
C ALA A 21 -1.98 -14.18 -13.19
N SER A 22 -1.63 -12.95 -13.55
CA SER A 22 -0.26 -12.43 -13.38
C SER A 22 0.05 -12.38 -11.89
N ALA A 23 0.74 -13.40 -11.39
CA ALA A 23 1.42 -13.31 -10.10
C ALA A 23 2.45 -12.15 -10.24
N LYS A 24 2.30 -11.11 -9.42
CA LYS A 24 3.34 -10.09 -9.28
C LYS A 24 4.55 -10.79 -8.64
N ASP A 25 5.53 -11.14 -9.45
CA ASP A 25 6.83 -11.58 -8.96
C ASP A 25 7.45 -10.41 -8.16
N SER A 26 7.44 -10.54 -6.84
CA SER A 26 8.19 -9.66 -5.96
C SER A 26 9.67 -10.02 -6.13
N ALA A 27 10.36 -9.30 -7.02
CA ALA A 27 11.79 -9.46 -7.19
C ALA A 27 12.50 -9.16 -5.85
N LEU A 28 13.34 -10.07 -5.40
CA LEU A 28 14.25 -9.84 -4.28
C LEU A 28 15.27 -8.77 -4.70
N THR A 29 15.44 -7.78 -3.85
CA THR A 29 16.26 -6.60 -4.10
C THR A 29 17.57 -6.66 -3.34
N THR A 30 18.41 -5.62 -3.44
CA THR A 30 19.70 -5.49 -2.76
C THR A 30 19.62 -5.71 -1.24
N SER A 31 18.47 -5.38 -0.62
CA SER A 31 18.23 -5.62 0.81
C SER A 31 17.75 -7.04 1.14
N GLY A 32 17.43 -7.85 0.14
CA GLY A 32 16.79 -9.16 0.31
C GLY A 32 15.29 -9.07 0.69
N LEU A 33 14.72 -7.86 0.74
CA LEU A 33 13.32 -7.64 1.07
C LEU A 33 12.50 -7.42 -0.21
N PRO A 34 11.22 -7.82 -0.22
CA PRO A 34 10.36 -7.65 -1.39
C PRO A 34 10.16 -6.17 -1.74
N VAL A 35 9.97 -5.90 -3.03
CA VAL A 35 9.52 -4.61 -3.58
C VAL A 35 8.29 -4.90 -4.43
N PRO A 36 7.21 -4.10 -4.33
CA PRO A 36 7.06 -2.93 -3.46
C PRO A 36 6.80 -3.31 -1.99
N ARG A 37 7.08 -2.39 -1.06
CA ARG A 37 6.74 -2.53 0.35
C ARG A 37 6.61 -1.19 1.05
N TYR A 38 5.76 -1.12 2.08
CA TYR A 38 5.61 0.07 2.90
C TYR A 38 6.62 0.10 4.05
N VAL A 39 7.15 1.29 4.30
CA VAL A 39 8.01 1.67 5.42
C VAL A 39 7.59 3.05 5.92
N SER A 40 8.21 3.55 6.99
CA SER A 40 7.97 4.92 7.46
C SER A 40 9.24 5.76 7.49
N LEU A 41 9.11 7.06 7.41
CA LEU A 41 10.21 8.00 7.63
C LEU A 41 10.64 7.98 9.10
N LYS A 42 11.95 7.96 9.33
CA LYS A 42 12.53 7.83 10.68
C LYS A 42 12.61 9.18 11.40
N SER A 43 12.79 10.27 10.67
CA SER A 43 12.93 11.62 11.21
C SER A 43 11.99 12.60 10.52
N ASP A 44 11.92 13.78 11.06
CA ASP A 44 11.17 14.94 10.56
C ASP A 44 11.98 15.81 9.58
N HIS A 45 13.17 15.34 9.17
CA HIS A 45 13.96 15.98 8.12
C HIS A 45 14.58 14.90 7.24
N VAL A 46 13.92 14.61 6.10
CA VAL A 46 14.36 13.59 5.16
C VAL A 46 14.47 14.17 3.76
N ASN A 47 15.70 14.32 3.28
CA ASN A 47 15.96 14.74 1.91
C ASN A 47 15.56 13.65 0.92
N VAL A 48 14.77 14.03 -0.06
CA VAL A 48 14.44 13.22 -1.23
C VAL A 48 15.17 13.77 -2.44
N ARG A 49 15.89 12.90 -3.14
CA ARG A 49 16.75 13.30 -4.26
C ARG A 49 16.19 12.82 -5.60
N ALA A 50 16.61 13.50 -6.64
CA ALA A 50 16.23 13.15 -8.03
C ALA A 50 16.84 11.81 -8.51
N GLY A 51 17.93 11.36 -7.86
CA GLY A 51 18.61 10.11 -8.20
C GLY A 51 19.29 9.45 -7.00
N PRO A 52 19.81 8.22 -7.18
CA PRO A 52 20.30 7.38 -6.09
C PRO A 52 21.78 7.65 -5.73
N THR A 53 22.18 8.91 -5.65
CA THR A 53 23.51 9.32 -5.17
C THR A 53 23.43 10.60 -4.35
N LYS A 54 24.48 10.91 -3.60
CA LYS A 54 24.57 12.18 -2.84
C LYS A 54 24.77 13.39 -3.74
N ASP A 55 25.23 13.19 -4.96
CA ASP A 55 25.52 14.26 -5.94
C ASP A 55 24.25 14.71 -6.68
N ASN A 56 23.18 13.93 -6.61
CA ASN A 56 21.90 14.33 -7.19
C ASN A 56 21.26 15.43 -6.32
N ASP A 57 20.57 16.36 -6.97
CA ASP A 57 19.86 17.45 -6.32
C ASP A 57 18.81 16.93 -5.34
N VAL A 58 18.59 17.71 -4.27
CA VAL A 58 17.45 17.49 -3.37
C VAL A 58 16.22 18.07 -4.06
N ALA A 59 15.30 17.20 -4.42
CA ALA A 59 14.06 17.56 -5.08
C ALA A 59 13.04 18.16 -4.08
N TRP A 60 12.94 17.58 -2.88
CA TRP A 60 12.17 18.14 -1.75
C TRP A 60 12.63 17.52 -0.42
N VAL A 61 12.06 18.01 0.66
CA VAL A 61 12.32 17.53 2.02
C VAL A 61 11.01 17.16 2.69
N TYR A 62 10.93 15.97 3.23
CA TYR A 62 9.83 15.62 4.15
C TYR A 62 10.14 16.20 5.53
N THR A 63 9.14 16.85 6.13
CA THR A 63 9.26 17.55 7.43
C THR A 63 8.46 16.89 8.54
N ARG A 64 8.02 15.63 8.36
CA ARG A 64 7.22 14.90 9.35
C ARG A 64 7.72 13.49 9.51
N SER A 65 8.13 13.12 10.72
CA SER A 65 8.49 11.73 11.04
C SER A 65 7.26 10.81 11.01
N GLY A 66 7.51 9.53 10.76
CA GLY A 66 6.46 8.52 10.73
C GLY A 66 5.57 8.54 9.48
N LEU A 67 5.76 9.45 8.52
CA LEU A 67 5.03 9.38 7.25
C LEU A 67 5.28 8.03 6.59
N PRO A 68 4.24 7.29 6.17
CA PRO A 68 4.42 6.10 5.35
C PRO A 68 4.95 6.49 3.98
N VAL A 69 5.79 5.64 3.41
CA VAL A 69 6.24 5.70 2.03
C VAL A 69 6.33 4.29 1.49
N GLU A 70 6.05 4.11 0.21
CA GLU A 70 6.20 2.83 -0.47
C GLU A 70 7.56 2.78 -1.17
N ILE A 71 8.39 1.80 -0.85
CA ILE A 71 9.63 1.53 -1.59
C ILE A 71 9.23 0.84 -2.89
N THR A 72 9.54 1.47 -4.02
CA THR A 72 9.22 0.98 -5.37
C THR A 72 10.43 0.39 -6.08
N ALA A 73 11.66 0.76 -5.67
CA ALA A 73 12.91 0.22 -6.19
C ALA A 73 14.05 0.40 -5.16
N GLU A 74 15.12 -0.36 -5.36
CA GLU A 74 16.35 -0.24 -4.58
C GLU A 74 17.56 -0.10 -5.50
N PHE A 75 18.51 0.70 -5.09
CA PHE A 75 19.84 0.81 -5.70
C PHE A 75 20.87 1.03 -4.59
N GLU A 76 21.73 0.06 -4.35
CA GLU A 76 22.71 0.08 -3.26
C GLU A 76 22.08 0.47 -1.91
N ASN A 77 22.51 1.60 -1.34
CA ASN A 77 21.98 2.15 -0.09
C ASN A 77 20.77 3.09 -0.27
N TRP A 78 20.25 3.21 -1.50
CA TRP A 78 19.15 4.11 -1.82
C TRP A 78 17.86 3.34 -2.05
N ARG A 79 16.76 3.97 -1.72
CA ARG A 79 15.40 3.45 -1.91
C ARG A 79 14.61 4.48 -2.70
N ARG A 80 14.06 4.08 -3.84
CA ARG A 80 13.07 4.88 -4.53
C ARG A 80 11.78 4.76 -3.74
N VAL A 81 11.27 5.89 -3.29
CA VAL A 81 10.06 5.95 -2.49
C VAL A 81 8.96 6.67 -3.25
N ARG A 82 7.71 6.27 -2.99
CA ARG A 82 6.51 6.95 -3.44
C ARG A 82 5.68 7.31 -2.21
N ASP A 83 5.14 8.52 -2.16
CA ASP A 83 4.25 8.97 -1.09
C ASP A 83 2.76 8.81 -1.45
N SER A 84 1.88 9.23 -0.54
CA SER A 84 0.43 9.15 -0.70
C SER A 84 -0.14 10.06 -1.78
N GLU A 85 0.62 11.06 -2.23
CA GLU A 85 0.25 11.98 -3.31
C GLU A 85 0.79 11.51 -4.67
N GLY A 86 1.61 10.44 -4.67
CA GLY A 86 2.20 9.85 -5.86
C GLY A 86 3.56 10.45 -6.24
N ALA A 87 4.12 11.36 -5.43
CA ALA A 87 5.45 11.89 -5.69
C ALA A 87 6.53 10.82 -5.45
N GLU A 88 7.51 10.74 -6.33
CA GLU A 88 8.56 9.71 -6.27
C GLU A 88 9.96 10.34 -6.26
N GLY A 89 10.86 9.78 -5.46
CA GLY A 89 12.27 10.16 -5.41
C GLY A 89 13.10 9.21 -4.56
N TRP A 90 14.37 9.52 -4.37
CA TRP A 90 15.33 8.65 -3.73
C TRP A 90 15.68 9.11 -2.32
N VAL A 91 15.58 8.18 -1.38
CA VAL A 91 15.90 8.38 0.04
C VAL A 91 16.98 7.39 0.46
N TYR A 92 17.92 7.83 1.29
CA TYR A 92 18.95 6.97 1.84
C TYR A 92 18.33 6.01 2.89
N HIS A 93 18.65 4.73 2.82
CA HIS A 93 17.96 3.67 3.57
C HIS A 93 17.94 3.89 5.09
N SER A 94 18.98 4.51 5.68
CA SER A 94 19.05 4.72 7.13
C SER A 94 18.04 5.74 7.67
N LEU A 95 17.42 6.54 6.76
CA LEU A 95 16.34 7.47 7.08
C LEU A 95 14.96 6.82 7.08
N LEU A 96 14.89 5.52 6.77
CA LEU A 96 13.68 4.72 6.74
C LEU A 96 13.61 3.77 7.93
N SER A 97 12.41 3.44 8.35
CA SER A 97 12.10 2.54 9.46
C SER A 97 11.09 1.48 9.01
N GLY A 98 11.29 0.23 9.44
CA GLY A 98 10.31 -0.85 9.23
C GLY A 98 9.02 -0.70 10.04
N ARG A 99 8.90 0.33 10.90
CA ARG A 99 7.65 0.57 11.66
C ARG A 99 6.51 0.86 10.68
N ARG A 100 5.40 0.14 10.85
CA ARG A 100 4.25 0.28 10.00
C ARG A 100 3.38 1.46 10.46
N THR A 101 3.21 2.40 9.54
CA THR A 101 2.30 3.54 9.70
C THR A 101 1.42 3.65 8.47
N ALA A 102 0.32 4.37 8.59
CA ALA A 102 -0.58 4.67 7.50
C ALA A 102 -1.12 6.10 7.62
N VAL A 103 -1.45 6.68 6.48
CA VAL A 103 -2.20 7.95 6.40
C VAL A 103 -3.67 7.62 6.23
N ILE A 104 -4.54 8.30 6.97
CA ILE A 104 -5.98 8.23 6.79
C ILE A 104 -6.34 8.89 5.45
N THR A 105 -7.05 8.16 4.59
CA THR A 105 -7.50 8.65 3.29
C THR A 105 -9.02 8.73 3.23
N MET A 106 -9.54 9.81 2.66
CA MET A 106 -10.97 10.04 2.47
C MET A 106 -11.23 10.54 1.05
N LYS A 107 -12.42 10.27 0.51
CA LYS A 107 -12.81 10.78 -0.82
C LYS A 107 -12.91 12.30 -0.82
N ASN A 108 -13.54 12.86 0.22
CA ASN A 108 -13.59 14.31 0.44
C ASN A 108 -12.71 14.64 1.63
N LYS A 109 -11.93 15.72 1.53
CA LYS A 109 -10.99 16.13 2.59
C LYS A 109 -11.68 16.52 3.90
N ASP A 110 -12.93 16.95 3.83
CA ASP A 110 -13.72 17.39 4.99
C ASP A 110 -14.43 16.22 5.69
N ASP A 111 -14.45 15.02 5.08
CA ASP A 111 -15.03 13.84 5.70
C ASP A 111 -14.13 13.32 6.83
N LEU A 112 -14.76 12.76 7.86
CA LEU A 112 -14.08 12.14 8.99
C LEU A 112 -14.16 10.62 8.89
N ALA A 113 -13.00 9.95 9.03
CA ALA A 113 -12.94 8.51 9.17
C ALA A 113 -13.26 8.11 10.61
N SER A 114 -14.22 7.22 10.81
CA SER A 114 -14.54 6.68 12.13
C SER A 114 -13.59 5.55 12.51
N LEU A 115 -13.11 5.59 13.75
CA LEU A 115 -12.50 4.44 14.41
C LEU A 115 -13.54 3.74 15.28
N TYR A 116 -13.50 2.44 15.29
CA TYR A 116 -14.44 1.58 15.98
C TYR A 116 -13.77 0.79 17.11
N GLU A 117 -14.54 0.45 18.13
CA GLU A 117 -14.07 -0.39 19.25
C GLU A 117 -13.66 -1.80 18.78
N ARG A 118 -14.38 -2.34 17.79
CA ARG A 118 -14.15 -3.64 17.18
C ARG A 118 -14.07 -3.48 15.66
N ALA A 119 -13.57 -4.51 14.96
CA ALA A 119 -13.52 -4.60 13.51
C ALA A 119 -14.93 -4.80 12.89
N ASP A 120 -15.83 -3.88 13.19
CA ASP A 120 -17.25 -3.93 12.83
C ASP A 120 -17.84 -2.51 12.89
N THR A 121 -18.50 -2.06 11.83
CA THR A 121 -19.16 -0.75 11.74
C THR A 121 -20.36 -0.58 12.66
N SER A 122 -20.93 -1.68 13.19
CA SER A 122 -22.01 -1.65 14.17
C SER A 122 -21.52 -1.42 15.62
N SER A 123 -20.20 -1.51 15.86
CA SER A 123 -19.63 -1.27 17.17
C SER A 123 -19.49 0.23 17.49
N ALA A 124 -19.24 0.55 18.77
CA ALA A 124 -19.11 1.94 19.19
C ALA A 124 -17.95 2.65 18.45
N VAL A 125 -18.19 3.91 18.08
CA VAL A 125 -17.16 4.79 17.52
C VAL A 125 -16.30 5.32 18.66
N THR A 126 -15.00 5.06 18.62
CA THR A 126 -14.02 5.50 19.61
C THR A 126 -13.38 6.84 19.30
N ALA A 127 -13.24 7.15 18.00
CA ALA A 127 -12.69 8.43 17.53
C ALA A 127 -13.14 8.72 16.10
N ARG A 128 -12.97 9.98 15.67
CA ARG A 128 -13.10 10.40 14.28
C ARG A 128 -11.85 11.15 13.85
N LEU A 129 -11.26 10.74 12.74
CA LEU A 129 -9.98 11.25 12.24
C LEU A 129 -10.17 11.96 10.91
N GLN A 130 -9.46 13.07 10.74
CA GLN A 130 -9.38 13.77 9.46
C GLN A 130 -8.48 13.02 8.47
N ALA A 131 -8.68 13.27 7.18
CA ALA A 131 -7.74 12.86 6.14
C ALA A 131 -6.35 13.46 6.42
N GLY A 132 -5.28 12.72 6.09
CA GLY A 132 -3.90 13.14 6.34
C GLY A 132 -3.37 12.85 7.75
N VAL A 133 -4.21 12.41 8.70
CA VAL A 133 -3.73 11.93 10.00
C VAL A 133 -2.87 10.69 9.81
N VAL A 134 -1.69 10.69 10.42
CA VAL A 134 -0.77 9.54 10.44
C VAL A 134 -1.05 8.71 11.68
N ALA A 135 -1.28 7.42 11.49
CA ALA A 135 -1.51 6.47 12.55
C ALA A 135 -0.48 5.32 12.49
N GLN A 136 -0.10 4.78 13.62
CA GLN A 136 0.66 3.55 13.69
C GLN A 136 -0.29 2.36 13.45
N VAL A 137 0.07 1.49 12.52
CA VAL A 137 -0.65 0.24 12.26
C VAL A 137 -0.16 -0.82 13.23
N LYS A 138 -1.08 -1.35 14.03
CA LYS A 138 -0.79 -2.41 15.02
C LYS A 138 -1.08 -3.79 14.46
N ARG A 139 -2.18 -3.92 13.73
CA ARG A 139 -2.63 -5.18 13.16
C ARG A 139 -3.58 -4.93 12.00
N CYS A 140 -3.50 -5.76 10.96
CA CYS A 140 -4.49 -5.79 9.89
C CYS A 140 -4.93 -7.23 9.62
N ALA A 141 -6.24 -7.46 9.53
CA ALA A 141 -6.84 -8.73 9.17
C ALA A 141 -8.26 -8.52 8.65
N SER A 142 -8.67 -9.33 7.67
CA SER A 142 -10.05 -9.38 7.16
C SER A 142 -10.64 -8.01 6.76
N GLY A 143 -9.82 -7.17 6.10
CA GLY A 143 -10.25 -5.85 5.63
C GLY A 143 -10.31 -4.75 6.70
N TRP A 144 -9.82 -5.02 7.93
CA TRP A 144 -9.76 -4.09 9.05
C TRP A 144 -8.34 -3.94 9.57
N CYS A 145 -7.99 -2.73 10.02
CA CYS A 145 -6.75 -2.47 10.72
C CYS A 145 -6.99 -1.83 12.08
N ARG A 146 -6.30 -2.30 13.12
CA ARG A 146 -6.19 -1.58 14.37
C ARG A 146 -5.09 -0.55 14.25
N VAL A 147 -5.43 0.69 14.47
CA VAL A 147 -4.50 1.83 14.40
C VAL A 147 -4.50 2.59 15.69
N THR A 148 -3.37 3.22 16.01
CA THR A 148 -3.20 4.04 17.21
C THR A 148 -2.37 5.28 16.89
N GLY A 149 -2.58 6.32 17.67
CA GLY A 149 -1.82 7.56 17.62
C GLY A 149 -1.98 8.34 18.92
N ASP A 150 -1.61 9.61 18.89
CA ASP A 150 -1.77 10.47 20.04
C ASP A 150 -3.27 10.75 20.29
N GLY A 151 -3.75 10.23 21.43
CA GLY A 151 -5.13 10.40 21.87
C GLY A 151 -6.17 9.51 21.17
N PHE A 152 -5.78 8.52 20.35
CA PHE A 152 -6.73 7.59 19.73
C PHE A 152 -6.19 6.17 19.60
N ASP A 153 -7.10 5.20 19.69
CA ASP A 153 -6.90 3.78 19.39
C ASP A 153 -8.23 3.20 18.92
N GLY A 154 -8.21 2.38 17.86
CA GLY A 154 -9.42 1.74 17.36
C GLY A 154 -9.20 1.03 16.03
N TRP A 155 -10.29 0.44 15.55
CA TRP A 155 -10.34 -0.28 14.29
C TRP A 155 -10.89 0.60 13.16
N ILE A 156 -10.28 0.50 11.99
CA ILE A 156 -10.69 1.22 10.79
C ILE A 156 -10.70 0.26 9.60
N GLU A 157 -11.57 0.50 8.65
CA GLU A 157 -11.58 -0.23 7.38
C GLU A 157 -10.24 -0.01 6.65
N GLN A 158 -9.60 -1.09 6.22
CA GLN A 158 -8.27 -1.09 5.58
C GLN A 158 -8.23 -0.19 4.33
N GLN A 159 -9.33 -0.11 3.59
CA GLN A 159 -9.47 0.76 2.41
C GLN A 159 -9.39 2.28 2.70
N ARG A 160 -9.48 2.68 3.96
CA ARG A 160 -9.31 4.07 4.43
C ARG A 160 -7.86 4.43 4.75
N LEU A 161 -6.94 3.51 4.48
CA LEU A 161 -5.53 3.66 4.83
C LEU A 161 -4.65 3.62 3.58
N TRP A 162 -3.74 4.57 3.46
CA TRP A 162 -2.58 4.47 2.59
C TRP A 162 -1.35 4.15 3.44
N GLY A 163 -0.62 3.11 3.13
CA GLY A 163 0.47 2.56 3.93
C GLY A 163 0.29 1.08 4.26
N VAL A 164 -0.81 0.49 3.78
CA VAL A 164 -1.09 -0.94 3.80
C VAL A 164 -1.67 -1.37 2.46
N TYR A 165 -1.36 -2.56 1.99
CA TYR A 165 -1.95 -3.11 0.77
C TYR A 165 -3.36 -3.66 1.05
N ALA A 166 -4.19 -3.74 0.00
CA ALA A 166 -5.48 -4.42 0.11
C ALA A 166 -5.25 -5.88 0.58
N ASP A 167 -6.05 -6.30 1.57
CA ASP A 167 -6.00 -7.65 2.18
C ASP A 167 -4.65 -8.03 2.83
N GLU A 168 -3.73 -7.07 2.98
CA GLU A 168 -2.48 -7.30 3.70
C GLU A 168 -2.77 -7.66 5.16
N LYS A 169 -2.09 -8.70 5.65
CA LYS A 169 -2.05 -9.04 7.08
C LYS A 169 -0.83 -8.39 7.71
N VAL A 170 -1.06 -7.67 8.79
CA VAL A 170 -0.01 -7.07 9.63
C VAL A 170 -0.24 -7.60 11.06
N ASP A 171 0.79 -8.21 11.64
CA ASP A 171 0.80 -8.77 13.00
C ASP A 171 1.71 -7.96 13.92
#